data_5ff7e15165521fdc619fcf85f4191164
#
_entry.id   5ff7e15165521fdc619fcf85f4191164
#
_cell.length_a   1.000
_cell.length_b   1.000
_cell.length_c   1.000
_cell.angle_alpha   90.00
_cell.angle_beta   90.00
_cell.angle_gamma   90.00
#
_symmetry.space_group_name_H-M   'P 1'
#
loop_
_entity.id
_entity.type
_entity.pdbx_description
1 polymer ?
#
loop_
_entity_poly.entity_id
_entity_poly.type
_entity_poly.pdbx_seq_one_letter_code
_entity_poly.pdbx_strand_id
1 'polypeptide(L)'
;MGRAGRCARHGGRRQGRLRDLPGLDPLDTLSDHLQDRAALLLLDNFEQVVAAAPHLAALLAACARLTCLVTSRIALRVPWEHHFPVPPLPVPRLPEPGEVLDLQTLAGIPAVALFLERARALVPAFALAPENAAAVAEICVRLDGVPLAIELAAARIPVLSPQQIAARLGD
;
A
#
# COMPACT_ATOMS: atom_id res chain seq x y z
N MET A 1 -29.25 13.34 -1.86
CA MET A 1 -29.32 13.11 -0.39
C MET A 1 -28.71 11.76 -0.09
N GLY A 2 -27.40 11.72 0.19
CA GLY A 2 -26.62 10.53 0.49
C GLY A 2 -26.19 10.54 1.95
N ARG A 3 -26.64 9.55 2.71
CA ARG A 3 -26.24 9.38 4.13
C ARG A 3 -24.81 8.89 4.20
N ALA A 4 -23.92 9.73 4.75
CA ALA A 4 -22.60 9.30 5.20
C ALA A 4 -22.76 8.37 6.41
N GLY A 5 -22.42 7.09 6.23
CA GLY A 5 -22.34 6.11 7.30
C GLY A 5 -21.17 6.45 8.23
N ARG A 6 -21.47 6.78 9.47
CA ARG A 6 -20.46 6.92 10.54
C ARG A 6 -19.89 5.54 10.86
N CYS A 7 -18.62 5.36 10.59
CA CYS A 7 -17.86 4.21 11.08
C CYS A 7 -17.71 4.36 12.61
N ALA A 8 -18.45 3.57 13.37
CA ALA A 8 -18.35 3.53 14.82
C ALA A 8 -17.04 2.83 15.20
N ARG A 9 -16.09 3.58 15.74
CA ARG A 9 -14.91 3.03 16.40
C ARG A 9 -15.34 2.40 17.72
N HIS A 10 -15.53 1.10 17.74
CA HIS A 10 -15.57 0.35 19.01
C HIS A 10 -14.15 -0.16 19.29
N GLY A 11 -13.37 0.69 19.98
CA GLY A 11 -12.10 0.34 20.55
C GLY A 11 -12.27 -0.49 21.81
N GLY A 12 -12.18 -1.80 21.66
CA GLY A 12 -11.98 -2.73 22.77
C GLY A 12 -10.72 -3.54 22.48
N ARG A 13 -9.53 -2.96 22.71
CA ARG A 13 -8.29 -3.73 22.76
C ARG A 13 -8.35 -4.65 23.98
N ARG A 14 -8.85 -5.85 23.81
CA ARG A 14 -8.46 -6.97 24.67
C ARG A 14 -7.15 -7.52 24.11
N GLN A 15 -6.03 -7.04 24.65
CA GLN A 15 -4.75 -7.75 24.52
C GLN A 15 -4.88 -9.03 25.34
N GLY A 16 -5.43 -10.09 24.73
CA GLY A 16 -5.28 -11.44 25.22
C GLY A 16 -3.83 -11.85 24.95
N ARG A 17 -2.95 -11.76 25.95
CA ARG A 17 -1.70 -12.50 25.91
C ARG A 17 -2.08 -13.97 25.82
N LEU A 18 -1.74 -14.63 24.70
CA LEU A 18 -1.59 -16.09 24.71
C LEU A 18 -0.57 -16.37 25.82
N ARG A 19 -1.02 -16.96 26.92
CA ARG A 19 -0.13 -17.48 27.94
C ARG A 19 0.55 -18.68 27.32
N ASP A 20 1.88 -18.65 27.27
CA ASP A 20 2.69 -19.82 27.00
C ASP A 20 2.38 -20.84 28.10
N LEU A 21 1.43 -21.71 27.84
CA LEU A 21 1.18 -22.88 28.69
C LEU A 21 2.21 -23.93 28.23
N PRO A 22 3.12 -24.36 29.11
CA PRO A 22 4.13 -25.33 28.73
C PRO A 22 3.43 -26.65 28.33
N GLY A 23 3.64 -27.08 27.08
CA GLY A 23 3.18 -28.36 26.54
C GLY A 23 2.01 -28.31 25.55
N LEU A 24 1.44 -27.14 25.21
CA LEU A 24 0.42 -27.02 24.16
C LEU A 24 1.06 -26.45 22.89
N ASP A 25 0.71 -27.04 21.75
CA ASP A 25 1.08 -26.46 20.45
C ASP A 25 0.37 -25.09 20.28
N PRO A 26 1.10 -24.01 19.99
CA PRO A 26 0.51 -22.70 19.74
C PRO A 26 -0.58 -22.70 18.66
N LEU A 27 -0.47 -23.59 17.66
CA LEU A 27 -1.47 -23.75 16.60
C LEU A 27 -2.77 -24.35 17.11
N ASP A 28 -2.70 -25.36 17.95
CA ASP A 28 -3.88 -26.00 18.57
C ASP A 28 -4.62 -24.96 19.42
N THR A 29 -3.88 -24.22 20.25
CA THR A 29 -4.45 -23.14 21.07
C THR A 29 -5.13 -22.04 20.23
N LEU A 30 -4.53 -21.68 19.10
CA LEU A 30 -5.08 -20.69 18.21
C LEU A 30 -6.33 -21.22 17.48
N SER A 31 -6.28 -22.48 17.04
CA SER A 31 -7.42 -23.17 16.40
C SER A 31 -8.61 -23.24 17.33
N ASP A 32 -8.42 -23.69 18.58
CA ASP A 32 -9.46 -23.76 19.61
C ASP A 32 -10.09 -22.39 19.88
N HIS A 33 -9.27 -21.32 19.82
CA HIS A 33 -9.76 -19.98 20.04
C HIS A 33 -10.58 -19.43 18.87
N LEU A 34 -10.27 -19.84 17.63
CA LEU A 34 -10.83 -19.27 16.39
C LEU A 34 -11.93 -20.14 15.76
N GLN A 35 -12.01 -21.45 16.05
CA GLN A 35 -12.90 -22.40 15.35
C GLN A 35 -14.37 -21.97 15.33
N ASP A 36 -14.86 -21.36 16.41
CA ASP A 36 -16.26 -20.93 16.56
C ASP A 36 -16.48 -19.44 16.24
N ARG A 37 -15.44 -18.72 15.80
CA ARG A 37 -15.49 -17.27 15.60
C ARG A 37 -15.43 -16.90 14.14
N ALA A 38 -16.23 -15.93 13.73
CA ALA A 38 -16.02 -15.23 12.50
C ALA A 38 -14.90 -14.19 12.73
N ALA A 39 -13.75 -14.40 12.11
CA ALA A 39 -12.58 -13.55 12.29
C ALA A 39 -11.90 -13.25 10.96
N LEU A 40 -11.29 -12.06 10.86
CA LEU A 40 -10.37 -11.68 9.80
C LEU A 40 -8.97 -11.58 10.40
N LEU A 41 -8.06 -12.40 9.91
CA LEU A 41 -6.65 -12.35 10.25
C LEU A 41 -5.92 -11.58 9.15
N LEU A 42 -5.25 -10.49 9.53
CA LEU A 42 -4.44 -9.69 8.63
C LEU A 42 -2.96 -9.98 8.92
N LEU A 43 -2.25 -10.52 7.95
CA LEU A 43 -0.82 -10.87 8.02
C LEU A 43 -0.05 -10.03 7.02
N ASP A 44 0.85 -9.21 7.50
CA ASP A 44 1.65 -8.32 6.67
C ASP A 44 3.09 -8.82 6.53
N ASN A 45 3.68 -8.63 5.34
CA ASN A 45 5.04 -9.04 5.01
C ASN A 45 5.31 -10.55 5.20
N PHE A 46 4.36 -11.39 4.80
CA PHE A 46 4.42 -12.84 5.06
C PHE A 46 5.60 -13.53 4.37
N GLU A 47 6.20 -12.92 3.35
CA GLU A 47 7.42 -13.44 2.72
C GLU A 47 8.58 -13.64 3.70
N GLN A 48 8.58 -12.95 4.85
CA GLN A 48 9.59 -13.13 5.90
C GLN A 48 9.43 -14.46 6.66
N VAL A 49 8.23 -15.02 6.66
CA VAL A 49 7.86 -16.24 7.37
C VAL A 49 7.16 -17.25 6.47
N VAL A 50 7.47 -17.28 5.18
CA VAL A 50 6.79 -18.14 4.19
C VAL A 50 6.82 -19.62 4.56
N ALA A 51 7.81 -20.08 5.32
CA ALA A 51 7.88 -21.43 5.84
C ALA A 51 6.69 -21.77 6.79
N ALA A 52 5.99 -20.78 7.32
CA ALA A 52 4.79 -20.96 8.13
C ALA A 52 3.50 -21.11 7.30
N ALA A 53 3.55 -21.00 5.97
CA ALA A 53 2.38 -21.13 5.11
C ALA A 53 1.57 -22.43 5.31
N PRO A 54 2.20 -23.61 5.50
CA PRO A 54 1.46 -24.84 5.83
C PRO A 54 0.65 -24.74 7.14
N HIS A 55 1.16 -24.04 8.14
CA HIS A 55 0.45 -23.82 9.40
C HIS A 55 -0.77 -22.92 9.22
N LEU A 56 -0.65 -21.89 8.38
CA LEU A 56 -1.78 -21.05 8.00
C LEU A 56 -2.86 -21.85 7.27
N ALA A 57 -2.46 -22.74 6.36
CA ALA A 57 -3.39 -23.62 5.66
C ALA A 57 -4.11 -24.58 6.63
N ALA A 58 -3.40 -25.16 7.60
CA ALA A 58 -3.98 -26.02 8.63
C ALA A 58 -5.01 -25.26 9.50
N LEU A 59 -4.68 -24.04 9.89
CA LEU A 59 -5.56 -23.16 10.65
C LEU A 59 -6.85 -22.82 9.87
N LEU A 60 -6.73 -22.49 8.59
CA LEU A 60 -7.87 -22.20 7.71
C LEU A 60 -8.76 -23.44 7.51
N ALA A 61 -8.16 -24.63 7.43
CA ALA A 61 -8.91 -25.89 7.33
C ALA A 61 -9.68 -26.21 8.62
N ALA A 62 -9.12 -25.90 9.78
CA ALA A 62 -9.75 -26.13 11.07
C ALA A 62 -10.83 -25.09 11.41
N CYS A 63 -10.73 -23.88 10.91
CA CYS A 63 -11.56 -22.73 11.30
C CYS A 63 -12.42 -22.25 10.12
N ALA A 64 -13.58 -22.85 9.90
CA ALA A 64 -14.46 -22.60 8.74
C ALA A 64 -14.93 -21.14 8.60
N ARG A 65 -14.89 -20.34 9.65
CA ARG A 65 -15.32 -18.93 9.68
C ARG A 65 -14.16 -17.94 9.75
N LEU A 66 -12.93 -18.43 9.60
CA LEU A 66 -11.72 -17.61 9.54
C LEU A 66 -11.47 -17.17 8.09
N THR A 67 -11.19 -15.90 7.91
CA THR A 67 -10.69 -15.33 6.64
C THR A 67 -9.31 -14.76 6.90
N CYS A 68 -8.38 -15.00 5.97
CA CYS A 68 -7.05 -14.41 6.03
C CYS A 68 -6.85 -13.44 4.86
N LEU A 69 -6.33 -12.26 5.16
CA LEU A 69 -5.80 -11.33 4.18
C LEU A 69 -4.29 -11.23 4.41
N VAL A 70 -3.51 -11.57 3.40
CA VAL A 70 -2.06 -11.68 3.51
C VAL A 70 -1.41 -10.77 2.49
N THR A 71 -0.48 -9.91 2.92
CA THR A 71 0.42 -9.22 2.00
C THR A 71 1.72 -10.00 1.89
N SER A 72 2.17 -10.22 0.65
CA SER A 72 3.42 -10.92 0.37
C SER A 72 3.93 -10.59 -1.02
N ARG A 73 5.24 -10.55 -1.20
CA ARG A 73 5.87 -10.40 -2.52
C ARG A 73 5.96 -11.72 -3.30
N ILE A 74 5.67 -12.84 -2.64
CA ILE A 74 5.68 -14.16 -3.24
C ILE A 74 4.41 -14.91 -2.88
N ALA A 75 3.97 -15.83 -3.75
CA ALA A 75 2.85 -16.72 -3.48
C ALA A 75 3.14 -17.65 -2.32
N LEU A 76 2.17 -17.89 -1.46
CA LEU A 76 2.28 -18.80 -0.32
C LEU A 76 2.19 -20.26 -0.77
N ARG A 77 1.56 -20.52 -1.92
CA ARG A 77 1.32 -21.86 -2.51
C ARG A 77 0.52 -22.77 -1.58
N VAL A 78 -0.49 -22.23 -0.93
CA VAL A 78 -1.40 -22.98 -0.07
C VAL A 78 -2.73 -23.24 -0.79
N PRO A 79 -3.49 -24.30 -0.42
CA PRO A 79 -4.84 -24.52 -0.94
C PRO A 79 -5.72 -23.29 -0.70
N TRP A 80 -6.62 -23.02 -1.68
CA TRP A 80 -7.60 -21.89 -1.64
C TRP A 80 -6.98 -20.49 -1.64
N GLU A 81 -5.70 -20.37 -1.93
CA GLU A 81 -5.05 -19.06 -2.11
C GLU A 81 -5.64 -18.35 -3.34
N HIS A 82 -6.06 -17.10 -3.13
CA HIS A 82 -6.48 -16.20 -4.20
C HIS A 82 -5.52 -15.03 -4.29
N HIS A 83 -4.87 -14.89 -5.45
CA HIS A 83 -3.92 -13.82 -5.66
C HIS A 83 -4.63 -12.56 -6.14
N PHE A 84 -4.38 -11.46 -5.46
CA PHE A 84 -4.76 -10.13 -5.90
C PHE A 84 -3.49 -9.32 -6.17
N PRO A 85 -3.07 -9.20 -7.44
CA PRO A 85 -1.91 -8.38 -7.77
C PRO A 85 -2.21 -6.91 -7.51
N VAL A 86 -1.32 -6.24 -6.76
CA VAL A 86 -1.40 -4.80 -6.53
C VAL A 86 -0.40 -4.13 -7.48
N PRO A 87 -0.87 -3.54 -8.61
CA PRO A 87 0.00 -2.85 -9.54
C PRO A 87 0.47 -1.52 -8.96
N PRO A 88 1.58 -0.97 -9.45
CA PRO A 88 1.95 0.41 -9.18
C PRO A 88 0.88 1.38 -9.70
N LEU A 89 0.96 2.63 -9.29
CA LEU A 89 0.05 3.66 -9.79
C LEU A 89 0.31 3.92 -11.27
N PRO A 90 -0.75 4.14 -12.07
CA PRO A 90 -0.59 4.60 -13.43
C PRO A 90 0.25 5.88 -13.52
N VAL A 91 1.23 5.88 -14.44
CA VAL A 91 2.13 7.00 -14.69
C VAL A 91 1.78 7.72 -15.98
N PRO A 92 2.14 9.01 -16.13
CA PRO A 92 1.95 9.73 -17.38
C PRO A 92 2.88 9.21 -18.49
N ARG A 93 2.50 9.47 -19.74
CA ARG A 93 3.44 9.43 -20.85
C ARG A 93 4.36 10.66 -20.75
N LEU A 94 5.64 10.46 -21.01
CA LEU A 94 6.55 11.59 -21.12
C LEU A 94 6.20 12.41 -22.38
N PRO A 95 6.18 13.75 -22.27
CA PRO A 95 5.92 14.61 -23.43
C PRO A 95 7.04 14.53 -24.44
N GLU A 96 6.69 14.68 -25.71
CA GLU A 96 7.68 14.87 -26.76
C GLU A 96 8.24 16.32 -26.73
N PRO A 97 9.43 16.53 -27.28
CA PRO A 97 10.01 17.88 -27.33
C PRO A 97 9.05 18.86 -28.01
N GLY A 98 8.65 19.92 -27.28
CA GLY A 98 7.73 20.94 -27.78
C GLY A 98 6.24 20.64 -27.57
N GLU A 99 5.89 19.50 -27.02
CA GLU A 99 4.51 19.17 -26.69
C GLU A 99 4.02 19.97 -25.46
N VAL A 100 2.85 20.59 -25.59
CA VAL A 100 2.19 21.29 -24.49
C VAL A 100 1.37 20.28 -23.68
N LEU A 101 1.73 20.10 -22.42
CA LEU A 101 0.99 19.22 -21.51
C LEU A 101 -0.32 19.88 -21.05
N ASP A 102 -1.43 19.16 -21.16
CA ASP A 102 -2.66 19.52 -20.47
C ASP A 102 -2.50 19.24 -18.97
N LEU A 103 -2.38 20.32 -18.21
CA LEU A 103 -2.17 20.25 -16.75
C LEU A 103 -3.32 19.57 -16.02
N GLN A 104 -4.55 19.71 -16.50
CA GLN A 104 -5.72 19.12 -15.87
C GLN A 104 -5.72 17.58 -16.04
N THR A 105 -5.48 17.13 -17.24
CA THR A 105 -5.31 15.72 -17.56
C THR A 105 -4.13 15.11 -16.78
N LEU A 106 -2.99 15.81 -16.78
CA LEU A 106 -1.79 15.36 -16.05
C LEU A 106 -2.04 15.24 -14.55
N ALA A 107 -2.69 16.23 -13.93
CA ALA A 107 -3.02 16.21 -12.50
C ALA A 107 -3.99 15.08 -12.11
N GLY A 108 -4.79 14.58 -13.05
CA GLY A 108 -5.73 13.47 -12.85
C GLY A 108 -5.06 12.09 -12.86
N ILE A 109 -3.80 11.98 -13.31
CA ILE A 109 -3.08 10.70 -13.33
C ILE A 109 -2.70 10.30 -11.89
N PRO A 110 -3.01 9.06 -11.44
CA PRO A 110 -2.87 8.67 -10.03
C PRO A 110 -1.49 8.92 -9.42
N ALA A 111 -0.40 8.64 -10.13
CA ALA A 111 0.95 8.89 -9.64
C ALA A 111 1.21 10.40 -9.44
N VAL A 112 0.74 11.23 -10.38
CA VAL A 112 0.88 12.70 -10.33
C VAL A 112 -0.03 13.27 -9.24
N ALA A 113 -1.27 12.79 -9.12
CA ALA A 113 -2.19 13.22 -8.07
C ALA A 113 -1.61 12.97 -6.67
N LEU A 114 -1.02 11.79 -6.45
CA LEU A 114 -0.33 11.46 -5.19
C LEU A 114 0.83 12.42 -4.93
N PHE A 115 1.70 12.65 -5.93
CA PHE A 115 2.82 13.59 -5.81
C PHE A 115 2.35 14.99 -5.42
N LEU A 116 1.31 15.50 -6.09
CA LEU A 116 0.75 16.83 -5.81
C LEU A 116 0.13 16.91 -4.42
N GLU A 117 -0.59 15.88 -3.99
CA GLU A 117 -1.18 15.81 -2.65
C GLU A 117 -0.10 15.89 -1.57
N ARG A 118 0.96 15.08 -1.69
CA ARG A 118 2.07 15.04 -0.74
C ARG A 118 2.90 16.32 -0.74
N ALA A 119 3.16 16.89 -1.93
CA ALA A 119 3.86 18.16 -2.06
C ALA A 119 3.08 19.31 -1.39
N ARG A 120 1.76 19.39 -1.60
CA ARG A 120 0.89 20.39 -0.97
C ARG A 120 0.77 20.24 0.54
N ALA A 121 0.84 19.02 1.04
CA ALA A 121 0.84 18.78 2.49
C ALA A 121 2.05 19.45 3.19
N LEU A 122 3.17 19.61 2.47
CA LEU A 122 4.40 20.21 2.98
C LEU A 122 4.56 21.68 2.56
N VAL A 123 4.14 22.00 1.34
CA VAL A 123 4.18 23.34 0.75
C VAL A 123 2.79 23.68 0.20
N PRO A 124 1.89 24.25 1.00
CA PRO A 124 0.49 24.50 0.58
C PRO A 124 0.34 25.29 -0.73
N ALA A 125 1.31 26.15 -1.05
CA ALA A 125 1.33 26.95 -2.27
C ALA A 125 1.83 26.15 -3.50
N PHE A 126 2.23 24.89 -3.35
CA PHE A 126 2.73 24.10 -4.48
C PHE A 126 1.59 23.82 -5.47
N ALA A 127 1.81 24.19 -6.73
CA ALA A 127 0.88 23.95 -7.81
C ALA A 127 1.59 23.34 -9.03
N LEU A 128 0.87 22.50 -9.75
CA LEU A 128 1.29 22.05 -11.06
C LEU A 128 1.17 23.24 -12.02
N ALA A 129 2.25 23.56 -12.72
CA ALA A 129 2.35 24.68 -13.63
C ALA A 129 3.14 24.24 -14.87
N PRO A 130 3.02 24.96 -16.01
CA PRO A 130 3.73 24.59 -17.23
C PRO A 130 5.25 24.40 -17.03
N GLU A 131 5.83 25.21 -16.14
CA GLU A 131 7.27 25.22 -15.85
C GLU A 131 7.76 23.96 -15.12
N ASN A 132 6.88 23.28 -14.39
CA ASN A 132 7.25 22.09 -13.60
C ASN A 132 6.56 20.79 -14.04
N ALA A 133 5.57 20.89 -14.94
CA ALA A 133 4.74 19.76 -15.34
C ALA A 133 5.55 18.58 -15.93
N ALA A 134 6.50 18.88 -16.84
CA ALA A 134 7.35 17.87 -17.44
C ALA A 134 8.23 17.16 -16.39
N ALA A 135 8.81 17.93 -15.45
CA ALA A 135 9.63 17.37 -14.39
C ALA A 135 8.81 16.49 -13.40
N VAL A 136 7.59 16.91 -13.05
CA VAL A 136 6.70 16.10 -12.21
C VAL A 136 6.31 14.80 -12.93
N ALA A 137 6.00 14.86 -14.23
CA ALA A 137 5.72 13.68 -15.02
C ALA A 137 6.93 12.72 -15.04
N GLU A 138 8.12 13.26 -15.30
CA GLU A 138 9.37 12.50 -15.33
C GLU A 138 9.66 11.82 -13.99
N ILE A 139 9.49 12.50 -12.86
CA ILE A 139 9.64 11.92 -11.51
C ILE A 139 8.73 10.70 -11.38
N CYS A 140 7.44 10.83 -11.70
CA CYS A 140 6.49 9.73 -11.56
C CYS A 140 6.84 8.51 -12.43
N VAL A 141 7.31 8.77 -13.67
CA VAL A 141 7.73 7.71 -14.61
C VAL A 141 9.00 7.02 -14.12
N ARG A 142 10.02 7.77 -13.69
CA ARG A 142 11.29 7.20 -13.19
C ARG A 142 11.14 6.41 -11.91
N LEU A 143 10.09 6.69 -11.14
CA LEU A 143 9.74 5.96 -9.93
C LEU A 143 8.73 4.82 -10.18
N ASP A 144 8.46 4.48 -11.46
CA ASP A 144 7.60 3.38 -11.89
C ASP A 144 6.20 3.39 -11.22
N GLY A 145 5.72 4.55 -10.81
CA GLY A 145 4.44 4.66 -10.11
C GLY A 145 4.41 4.03 -8.71
N VAL A 146 5.56 3.72 -8.11
CA VAL A 146 5.63 3.13 -6.76
C VAL A 146 5.24 4.19 -5.72
N PRO A 147 4.12 4.02 -4.96
CA PRO A 147 3.58 5.06 -4.09
C PRO A 147 4.59 5.61 -3.09
N LEU A 148 5.29 4.74 -2.36
CA LEU A 148 6.28 5.15 -1.37
C LEU A 148 7.42 5.97 -1.98
N ALA A 149 7.90 5.60 -3.16
CA ALA A 149 8.97 6.33 -3.84
C ALA A 149 8.49 7.74 -4.26
N ILE A 150 7.24 7.85 -4.74
CA ILE A 150 6.62 9.14 -5.09
C ILE A 150 6.47 10.03 -3.85
N GLU A 151 6.02 9.48 -2.72
CA GLU A 151 5.90 10.22 -1.46
C GLU A 151 7.26 10.74 -0.98
N LEU A 152 8.30 9.89 -1.05
CA LEU A 152 9.67 10.27 -0.67
C LEU A 152 10.24 11.36 -1.59
N ALA A 153 9.93 11.32 -2.89
CA ALA A 153 10.31 12.37 -3.83
C ALA A 153 9.57 13.68 -3.54
N ALA A 154 8.25 13.63 -3.35
CA ALA A 154 7.44 14.79 -3.00
C ALA A 154 7.88 15.45 -1.68
N ALA A 155 8.37 14.64 -0.73
CA ALA A 155 8.91 15.15 0.54
C ALA A 155 10.17 16.03 0.37
N ARG A 156 10.78 16.07 -0.80
CA ARG A 156 11.94 16.93 -1.10
C ARG A 156 11.54 18.32 -1.63
N ILE A 157 10.28 18.55 -1.97
CA ILE A 157 9.78 19.83 -2.51
C ILE A 157 10.13 21.05 -1.65
N PRO A 158 10.14 20.98 -0.29
CA PRO A 158 10.55 22.15 0.51
C PRO A 158 12.00 22.63 0.26
N VAL A 159 12.87 21.78 -0.26
CA VAL A 159 14.29 22.07 -0.43
C VAL A 159 14.81 21.93 -1.85
N LEU A 160 14.05 21.29 -2.74
CA LEU A 160 14.40 21.03 -4.14
C LEU A 160 13.25 21.36 -5.09
N SER A 161 13.56 21.95 -6.24
CA SER A 161 12.56 22.05 -7.31
C SER A 161 12.28 20.69 -7.95
N PRO A 162 11.11 20.48 -8.61
CA PRO A 162 10.85 19.26 -9.37
C PRO A 162 11.94 18.90 -10.37
N GLN A 163 12.51 19.89 -11.05
CA GLN A 163 13.61 19.69 -12.00
C GLN A 163 14.87 19.14 -11.32
N GLN A 164 15.20 19.67 -10.14
CA GLN A 164 16.34 19.17 -9.37
C GLN A 164 16.12 17.76 -8.82
N ILE A 165 14.87 17.42 -8.48
CA ILE A 165 14.51 16.05 -8.07
C ILE A 165 14.64 15.11 -9.26
N ALA A 166 14.05 15.46 -10.41
CA ALA A 166 14.14 14.65 -11.64
C ALA A 166 15.59 14.39 -12.07
N ALA A 167 16.44 15.42 -12.05
CA ALA A 167 17.85 15.29 -12.40
C ALA A 167 18.58 14.27 -11.51
N ARG A 168 18.32 14.28 -10.18
CA ARG A 168 18.96 13.37 -9.22
C ARG A 168 18.46 11.92 -9.27
N LEU A 169 17.33 11.68 -9.91
CA LEU A 169 16.83 10.33 -10.16
C LEU A 169 17.45 9.70 -11.42
N GLY A 170 18.22 10.46 -12.18
CA GLY A 170 18.87 10.01 -13.43
C GLY A 170 20.34 9.62 -13.26
N ASP A 171 20.91 9.90 -12.10
CA ASP A 171 22.29 9.55 -11.71
C ASP A 171 22.29 8.22 -10.92
#